data_89ebcff289f51581f9f7ba8a1f5d01e3
#
_entry.id   89ebcff289f51581f9f7ba8a1f5d01e3
#
_cell.length_a   1.000
_cell.length_b   1.000
_cell.length_c   1.000
_cell.angle_alpha   90.00
_cell.angle_beta   90.00
_cell.angle_gamma   90.00
#
_symmetry.space_group_name_H-M   'P 1'
#
loop_
_entity.id
_entity.type
_entity.pdbx_description
1 polymer ?
#
loop_
_entity_poly.entity_id
_entity_poly.type
_entity_poly.pdbx_seq_one_letter_code
_entity_poly.pdbx_strand_id
1 'polypeptide(L)'
;MPTYTLATPVQAEIEIRKSRFLALALPVADRDAAMAALQALRAEHPTATHVCWALLAGGASGMSDDGEPSGTAGRPILEVLRHHDLDGVLAAVVRYYGGVKLGAGGLVRAYTDAIAAALKTAERVERIAYGTLTVSVDYADEPRVRRWLDYDAQPGCTLADTAYGALATLVLRMPATQLDAARDALRDATHGRAQFPEAEDEDHG
;
A
#
# COMPACT_ATOMS: atom_id res chain seq x y z
N MET A 1 -12.42 -3.81 1.98
CA MET A 1 -12.34 -2.94 3.19
C MET A 1 -11.41 -1.81 2.83
N PRO A 2 -11.60 -0.58 3.37
CA PRO A 2 -10.67 0.50 3.13
C PRO A 2 -9.29 0.11 3.65
N THR A 3 -8.24 0.47 2.92
CA THR A 3 -6.86 0.36 3.36
C THR A 3 -6.31 1.74 3.67
N TYR A 4 -5.38 1.82 4.60
CA TYR A 4 -4.81 3.07 5.07
C TYR A 4 -3.30 3.08 4.86
N THR A 5 -2.72 4.25 4.72
CA THR A 5 -1.28 4.48 4.84
C THR A 5 -1.02 5.50 5.95
N LEU A 6 0.24 5.79 6.22
CA LEU A 6 0.62 6.80 7.19
C LEU A 6 0.78 8.16 6.50
N ALA A 7 0.30 9.25 7.14
CA ALA A 7 0.53 10.60 6.65
C ALA A 7 2.02 10.99 6.74
N THR A 8 2.68 10.57 7.81
CA THR A 8 4.09 10.87 8.09
C THR A 8 4.75 9.68 8.80
N PRO A 9 6.08 9.56 8.78
CA PRO A 9 6.80 8.58 9.58
C PRO A 9 6.52 8.76 11.07
N VAL A 10 6.39 7.65 11.79
CA VAL A 10 6.22 7.63 13.25
C VAL A 10 7.26 6.71 13.89
N GLN A 11 7.64 7.02 15.12
CA GLN A 11 8.63 6.24 15.85
C GLN A 11 8.27 6.14 17.33
N ALA A 12 8.75 5.09 17.98
CA ALA A 12 8.70 4.91 19.43
C ALA A 12 9.88 4.08 19.90
N GLU A 13 10.25 4.25 21.14
CA GLU A 13 11.24 3.40 21.81
C GLU A 13 10.61 2.76 23.03
N ILE A 14 10.83 1.45 23.20
CA ILE A 14 10.47 0.71 24.41
C ILE A 14 11.68 -0.05 24.93
N GLU A 15 11.75 -0.25 26.24
CA GLU A 15 12.77 -1.07 26.88
C GLU A 15 12.10 -2.26 27.56
N ILE A 16 12.61 -3.47 27.27
CA ILE A 16 12.16 -4.72 27.88
C ILE A 16 13.37 -5.52 28.34
N ARG A 17 13.50 -5.76 29.64
CA ARG A 17 14.63 -6.51 30.24
C ARG A 17 15.99 -6.01 29.74
N LYS A 18 16.19 -4.70 29.78
CA LYS A 18 17.40 -3.98 29.33
C LYS A 18 17.65 -4.04 27.79
N SER A 19 16.88 -4.76 27.02
CA SER A 19 16.90 -4.65 25.55
C SER A 19 16.10 -3.44 25.12
N ARG A 20 16.68 -2.62 24.25
CA ARG A 20 16.02 -1.46 23.64
C ARG A 20 15.46 -1.84 22.26
N PHE A 21 14.23 -1.44 22.00
CA PHE A 21 13.52 -1.65 20.73
C PHE A 21 13.08 -0.29 20.19
N LEU A 22 13.74 0.18 19.15
CA LEU A 22 13.40 1.40 18.46
C LEU A 22 12.53 1.03 17.25
N ALA A 23 11.25 1.32 17.35
CA ALA A 23 10.29 1.08 16.30
C ALA A 23 10.14 2.30 15.38
N LEU A 24 10.12 2.05 14.09
CA LEU A 24 9.85 3.03 13.04
C LEU A 24 8.79 2.47 12.12
N ALA A 25 7.78 3.28 11.78
CA ALA A 25 6.85 2.98 10.70
C ALA A 25 6.76 4.19 9.77
N LEU A 26 6.89 3.97 8.45
CA LEU A 26 6.92 5.05 7.47
C LEU A 26 6.15 4.67 6.20
N PRO A 27 5.48 5.65 5.56
CA PRO A 27 4.84 5.44 4.27
C PRO A 27 5.91 5.21 3.21
N VAL A 28 5.67 4.23 2.33
CA VAL A 28 6.53 3.91 1.19
C VAL A 28 5.69 3.69 -0.05
N ALA A 29 6.22 4.12 -1.20
CA ALA A 29 5.53 3.94 -2.47
C ALA A 29 5.54 2.47 -2.91
N ASP A 30 6.69 1.83 -2.77
CA ASP A 30 6.98 0.50 -3.29
C ASP A 30 8.06 -0.21 -2.46
N ARG A 31 8.46 -1.39 -2.95
CA ARG A 31 9.52 -2.20 -2.33
C ARG A 31 10.90 -1.54 -2.38
N ASP A 32 11.24 -0.86 -3.47
CA ASP A 32 12.56 -0.27 -3.65
C ASP A 32 12.77 0.90 -2.69
N ALA A 33 11.76 1.76 -2.54
CA ALA A 33 11.75 2.80 -1.53
C ALA A 33 11.88 2.23 -0.10
N ALA A 34 11.20 1.12 0.19
CA ALA A 34 11.32 0.44 1.49
C ALA A 34 12.74 -0.09 1.73
N MET A 35 13.36 -0.72 0.72
CA MET A 35 14.72 -1.26 0.85
C MET A 35 15.76 -0.15 1.02
N ALA A 36 15.61 0.98 0.33
CA ALA A 36 16.46 2.16 0.51
C ALA A 36 16.34 2.72 1.94
N ALA A 37 15.13 2.82 2.48
CA ALA A 37 14.90 3.27 3.85
C ALA A 37 15.53 2.31 4.88
N LEU A 38 15.42 0.99 4.67
CA LEU A 38 16.08 -0.01 5.53
C LEU A 38 17.61 0.08 5.49
N GLN A 39 18.18 0.35 4.33
CA GLN A 39 19.62 0.56 4.19
C GLN A 39 20.07 1.81 4.96
N ALA A 40 19.34 2.91 4.86
CA ALA A 40 19.60 4.12 5.64
C ALA A 40 19.51 3.86 7.14
N LEU A 41 18.44 3.17 7.60
CA LEU A 41 18.24 2.82 9.00
C LEU A 41 19.39 1.96 9.56
N ARG A 42 19.90 1.00 8.78
CA ARG A 42 21.07 0.19 9.18
C ARG A 42 22.34 1.01 9.27
N ALA A 43 22.52 1.97 8.38
CA ALA A 43 23.68 2.88 8.42
C ALA A 43 23.64 3.81 9.65
N GLU A 44 22.47 4.24 10.09
CA GLU A 44 22.26 5.03 11.31
C GLU A 44 22.48 4.21 12.58
N HIS A 45 22.27 2.89 12.51
CA HIS A 45 22.36 1.99 13.66
C HIS A 45 23.40 0.86 13.48
N PRO A 46 24.70 1.17 13.25
CA PRO A 46 25.69 0.18 12.87
C PRO A 46 26.03 -0.82 13.99
N THR A 47 25.67 -0.51 15.22
CA THR A 47 25.88 -1.38 16.40
C THR A 47 24.61 -2.10 16.86
N ALA A 48 23.52 -2.00 16.10
CA ALA A 48 22.30 -2.72 16.39
C ALA A 48 22.52 -4.24 16.34
N THR A 49 21.90 -4.97 17.24
CA THR A 49 21.97 -6.44 17.25
C THR A 49 21.13 -7.01 16.08
N HIS A 50 19.94 -6.43 15.85
CA HIS A 50 19.01 -6.84 14.81
C HIS A 50 18.24 -5.62 14.28
N VAL A 51 17.91 -5.64 12.97
CA VAL A 51 16.99 -4.69 12.32
C VAL A 51 15.90 -5.50 11.62
N CYS A 52 14.91 -5.88 12.41
CA CYS A 52 13.78 -6.69 11.94
C CYS A 52 12.73 -5.79 11.28
N TRP A 53 12.06 -6.29 10.24
CA TRP A 53 11.12 -5.46 9.50
C TRP A 53 9.98 -6.25 8.85
N ALA A 54 8.91 -5.55 8.50
CA ALA A 54 7.84 -5.99 7.62
C ALA A 54 7.39 -4.87 6.68
N LEU A 55 6.95 -5.25 5.49
CA LEU A 55 6.49 -4.38 4.42
C LEU A 55 5.12 -4.85 3.93
N LEU A 56 4.21 -3.92 3.74
CA LEU A 56 3.00 -4.06 2.93
C LEU A 56 2.98 -2.88 1.96
N ALA A 57 3.07 -3.14 0.65
CA ALA A 57 3.03 -2.08 -0.35
C ALA A 57 2.50 -2.61 -1.69
N GLY A 58 1.37 -2.06 -2.15
CA GLY A 58 0.84 -2.33 -3.49
C GLY A 58 0.55 -3.80 -3.79
N GLY A 59 0.03 -4.54 -2.81
CA GLY A 59 -0.23 -5.99 -2.94
C GLY A 59 0.99 -6.88 -2.67
N ALA A 60 2.21 -6.31 -2.61
CA ALA A 60 3.41 -7.04 -2.20
C ALA A 60 3.57 -7.03 -0.68
N SER A 61 4.06 -8.12 -0.12
CA SER A 61 4.44 -8.22 1.28
C SER A 61 5.84 -8.79 1.44
N GLY A 62 6.53 -8.38 2.49
CA GLY A 62 7.85 -8.88 2.84
C GLY A 62 8.10 -8.76 4.32
N MET A 63 9.02 -9.57 4.85
CA MET A 63 9.44 -9.50 6.24
C MET A 63 10.81 -10.11 6.46
N SER A 64 11.46 -9.76 7.56
CA SER A 64 12.74 -10.36 7.99
C SER A 64 12.85 -10.37 9.51
N ASP A 65 13.33 -11.48 10.03
CA ASP A 65 13.69 -11.62 11.44
C ASP A 65 15.13 -11.16 11.72
N ASP A 66 15.94 -10.90 10.69
CA ASP A 66 17.33 -10.37 10.77
C ASP A 66 18.19 -11.04 11.87
N GLY A 67 18.16 -12.38 11.92
CA GLY A 67 18.93 -13.17 12.89
C GLY A 67 18.25 -13.44 14.23
N GLU A 68 17.08 -12.88 14.51
CA GLU A 68 16.21 -13.37 15.58
C GLU A 68 15.70 -14.79 15.29
N PRO A 69 15.26 -15.56 16.28
CA PRO A 69 14.62 -16.85 16.03
C PRO A 69 13.46 -16.72 15.04
N SER A 70 13.37 -17.67 14.12
CA SER A 70 12.40 -17.63 13.01
C SER A 70 10.96 -17.38 13.48
N GLY A 71 10.29 -16.38 12.87
CA GLY A 71 8.91 -16.01 13.14
C GLY A 71 8.70 -15.22 14.43
N THR A 72 9.77 -14.79 15.12
CA THR A 72 9.62 -14.07 16.40
C THR A 72 9.65 -12.54 16.28
N ALA A 73 9.99 -12.01 15.11
CA ALA A 73 10.12 -10.57 14.88
C ALA A 73 9.36 -10.09 13.62
N GLY A 74 9.78 -10.49 12.43
CA GLY A 74 9.20 -10.01 11.17
C GLY A 74 7.72 -10.33 11.05
N ARG A 75 7.30 -11.56 11.40
CA ARG A 75 5.90 -11.96 11.37
C ARG A 75 5.04 -11.18 12.36
N PRO A 76 5.40 -11.03 13.64
CA PRO A 76 4.69 -10.14 14.58
C PRO A 76 4.52 -8.71 14.07
N ILE A 77 5.58 -8.12 13.48
CA ILE A 77 5.50 -6.78 12.89
C ILE A 77 4.47 -6.75 11.75
N LEU A 78 4.51 -7.74 10.84
CA LEU A 78 3.57 -7.83 9.72
C LEU A 78 2.12 -7.95 10.18
N GLU A 79 1.85 -8.75 11.20
CA GLU A 79 0.50 -8.92 11.74
C GLU A 79 -0.03 -7.63 12.37
N VAL A 80 0.82 -6.79 12.97
CA VAL A 80 0.41 -5.47 13.46
C VAL A 80 -0.02 -4.58 12.29
N LEU A 81 0.75 -4.53 11.19
CA LEU A 81 0.38 -3.75 10.01
C LEU A 81 -0.97 -4.20 9.43
N ARG A 82 -1.18 -5.52 9.32
CA ARG A 82 -2.44 -6.10 8.83
C ARG A 82 -3.63 -5.78 9.73
N HIS A 83 -3.44 -5.88 11.04
CA HIS A 83 -4.49 -5.60 12.02
C HIS A 83 -4.95 -4.12 12.00
N HIS A 84 -4.08 -3.23 11.54
CA HIS A 84 -4.38 -1.82 11.37
C HIS A 84 -4.85 -1.46 9.95
N ASP A 85 -5.10 -2.45 9.07
CA ASP A 85 -5.49 -2.29 7.66
C ASP A 85 -4.53 -1.37 6.88
N LEU A 86 -3.22 -1.45 7.21
CA LEU A 86 -2.19 -0.62 6.59
C LEU A 86 -1.69 -1.23 5.28
N ASP A 87 -1.46 -0.38 4.28
CA ASP A 87 -0.78 -0.67 3.02
C ASP A 87 0.09 0.53 2.62
N GLY A 88 1.14 0.31 1.83
CA GLY A 88 2.14 1.34 1.54
C GLY A 88 2.95 1.72 2.76
N VAL A 89 3.26 0.76 3.64
CA VAL A 89 3.99 1.00 4.90
C VAL A 89 5.13 0.00 5.09
N LEU A 90 6.30 0.53 5.39
CA LEU A 90 7.41 -0.20 5.98
C LEU A 90 7.39 0.00 7.49
N ALA A 91 7.43 -1.09 8.26
CA ALA A 91 7.67 -1.06 9.70
C ALA A 91 8.98 -1.78 10.02
N ALA A 92 9.84 -1.16 10.80
CA ALA A 92 11.12 -1.72 11.21
C ALA A 92 11.35 -1.52 12.72
N VAL A 93 12.04 -2.47 13.33
CA VAL A 93 12.44 -2.38 14.73
C VAL A 93 13.94 -2.66 14.83
N VAL A 94 14.66 -1.67 15.31
CA VAL A 94 16.08 -1.76 15.66
C VAL A 94 16.20 -2.25 17.08
N ARG A 95 16.84 -3.39 17.29
CA ARG A 95 17.06 -3.94 18.64
C ARG A 95 18.51 -3.85 19.06
N TYR A 96 18.70 -3.39 20.29
CA TYR A 96 19.94 -3.48 21.05
C TYR A 96 19.75 -4.48 22.20
N TYR A 97 20.52 -5.58 22.17
CA TYR A 97 20.40 -6.62 23.19
C TYR A 97 20.91 -6.16 24.55
N GLY A 98 20.12 -6.34 25.57
CA GLY A 98 20.42 -5.93 26.95
C GLY A 98 21.02 -7.00 27.86
N GLY A 99 21.52 -8.11 27.29
CA GLY A 99 22.16 -9.19 28.05
C GLY A 99 21.18 -10.21 28.67
N VAL A 100 19.86 -9.98 28.61
CA VAL A 100 18.84 -10.89 29.16
C VAL A 100 17.98 -11.46 28.02
N LYS A 101 17.94 -12.80 27.93
CA LYS A 101 17.10 -13.49 26.93
C LYS A 101 15.62 -13.34 27.26
N LEU A 102 14.82 -12.96 26.25
CA LEU A 102 13.36 -12.82 26.39
C LEU A 102 12.61 -14.15 26.15
N GLY A 103 13.22 -15.09 25.41
CA GLY A 103 12.55 -16.26 24.88
C GLY A 103 11.63 -15.94 23.69
N ALA A 104 11.20 -16.95 22.94
CA ALA A 104 10.41 -16.77 21.71
C ALA A 104 9.12 -15.96 21.96
N GLY A 105 8.32 -16.34 22.96
CA GLY A 105 7.08 -15.61 23.29
C GLY A 105 7.32 -14.18 23.78
N GLY A 106 8.45 -13.94 24.47
CA GLY A 106 8.85 -12.60 24.90
C GLY A 106 9.28 -11.72 23.72
N LEU A 107 9.96 -12.29 22.73
CA LEU A 107 10.33 -11.59 21.48
C LEU A 107 9.09 -11.21 20.67
N VAL A 108 8.19 -12.17 20.40
CA VAL A 108 6.94 -11.90 19.69
C VAL A 108 6.21 -10.71 20.32
N ARG A 109 6.04 -10.71 21.64
CA ARG A 109 5.38 -9.62 22.36
C ARG A 109 6.15 -8.30 22.24
N ALA A 110 7.47 -8.32 22.38
CA ALA A 110 8.30 -7.13 22.33
C ALA A 110 8.23 -6.44 20.95
N TYR A 111 8.31 -7.20 19.86
CA TYR A 111 8.20 -6.65 18.51
C TYR A 111 6.79 -6.13 18.21
N THR A 112 5.74 -6.85 18.65
CA THR A 112 4.36 -6.38 18.55
C THR A 112 4.16 -5.07 19.30
N ASP A 113 4.58 -5.01 20.57
CA ASP A 113 4.40 -3.84 21.44
C ASP A 113 5.18 -2.62 20.92
N ALA A 114 6.38 -2.84 20.36
CA ALA A 114 7.21 -1.77 19.81
C ALA A 114 6.51 -1.06 18.64
N ILE A 115 6.03 -1.82 17.65
CA ILE A 115 5.32 -1.25 16.51
C ILE A 115 3.97 -0.66 16.93
N ALA A 116 3.22 -1.34 17.78
CA ALA A 116 1.97 -0.81 18.32
C ALA A 116 2.17 0.52 19.05
N ALA A 117 3.28 0.69 19.79
CA ALA A 117 3.63 1.95 20.43
C ALA A 117 3.88 3.08 19.43
N ALA A 118 4.61 2.81 18.34
CA ALA A 118 4.84 3.80 17.27
C ALA A 118 3.53 4.21 16.58
N LEU A 119 2.64 3.24 16.31
CA LEU A 119 1.38 3.50 15.62
C LEU A 119 0.34 4.24 16.46
N LYS A 120 0.51 4.35 17.79
CA LYS A 120 -0.41 5.12 18.65
C LYS A 120 -0.48 6.62 18.27
N THR A 121 0.61 7.16 17.74
CA THR A 121 0.70 8.57 17.33
C THR A 121 0.52 8.76 15.83
N ALA A 122 0.25 7.67 15.10
CA ALA A 122 0.16 7.70 13.65
C ALA A 122 -1.16 8.32 13.18
N GLU A 123 -1.05 9.32 12.32
CA GLU A 123 -2.16 9.79 11.49
C GLU A 123 -2.29 8.87 10.27
N ARG A 124 -3.46 8.25 10.12
CA ARG A 124 -3.76 7.34 9.02
C ARG A 124 -4.53 8.07 7.93
N VAL A 125 -4.11 7.89 6.69
CA VAL A 125 -4.77 8.43 5.50
C VAL A 125 -5.34 7.27 4.70
N GLU A 126 -6.60 7.37 4.29
CA GLU A 126 -7.23 6.36 3.46
C GLU A 126 -6.48 6.25 2.12
N ARG A 127 -6.10 5.03 1.75
CA ARG A 127 -5.43 4.73 0.50
C ARG A 127 -6.46 4.28 -0.53
N ILE A 128 -6.80 5.18 -1.44
CA ILE A 128 -7.71 4.89 -2.54
C ILE A 128 -6.91 4.20 -3.65
N ALA A 129 -7.19 2.91 -3.89
CA ALA A 129 -6.67 2.22 -5.06
C ALA A 129 -7.39 2.76 -6.30
N TYR A 130 -6.64 3.22 -7.30
CA TYR A 130 -7.16 3.62 -8.60
C TYR A 130 -6.96 2.52 -9.63
N GLY A 131 -7.93 2.40 -10.53
CA GLY A 131 -7.85 1.55 -11.70
C GLY A 131 -8.18 2.35 -12.96
N THR A 132 -8.02 1.72 -14.12
CA THR A 132 -8.35 2.28 -15.42
C THR A 132 -9.49 1.49 -16.06
N LEU A 133 -10.41 2.19 -16.71
CA LEU A 133 -11.45 1.63 -17.55
C LEU A 133 -11.28 2.17 -18.97
N THR A 134 -10.93 1.29 -19.90
CA THR A 134 -10.89 1.63 -21.32
C THR A 134 -12.28 1.46 -21.91
N VAL A 135 -12.80 2.50 -22.57
CA VAL A 135 -14.07 2.47 -23.28
C VAL A 135 -13.87 2.89 -24.73
N SER A 136 -14.30 2.06 -25.68
CA SER A 136 -14.27 2.33 -27.11
C SER A 136 -15.70 2.48 -27.63
N VAL A 137 -15.96 3.56 -28.34
CA VAL A 137 -17.29 3.91 -28.89
C VAL A 137 -17.19 4.48 -30.30
N ASP A 138 -18.27 4.41 -31.05
CA ASP A 138 -18.38 5.19 -32.26
C ASP A 138 -18.29 6.69 -31.95
N TYR A 139 -17.77 7.48 -32.90
CA TYR A 139 -17.64 8.94 -32.75
C TYR A 139 -18.95 9.64 -32.38
N ALA A 140 -20.09 9.09 -32.82
CA ALA A 140 -21.42 9.62 -32.48
C ALA A 140 -21.79 9.44 -31.00
N ASP A 141 -21.20 8.47 -30.31
CA ASP A 141 -21.45 8.19 -28.91
C ASP A 141 -20.38 8.78 -27.96
N GLU A 142 -19.23 9.23 -28.47
CA GLU A 142 -18.19 9.88 -27.68
C GLU A 142 -18.74 11.04 -26.79
N PRO A 143 -19.59 11.95 -27.31
CA PRO A 143 -20.16 13.02 -26.49
C PRO A 143 -20.98 12.52 -25.30
N ARG A 144 -21.55 11.30 -25.37
CA ARG A 144 -22.32 10.69 -24.29
C ARG A 144 -21.38 10.23 -23.17
N VAL A 145 -20.23 9.63 -23.54
CA VAL A 145 -19.19 9.23 -22.58
C VAL A 145 -18.62 10.45 -21.85
N ARG A 146 -18.31 11.53 -22.60
CA ARG A 146 -17.80 12.77 -22.01
C ARG A 146 -18.83 13.43 -21.08
N ARG A 147 -20.09 13.47 -21.51
CA ARG A 147 -21.17 14.00 -20.67
C ARG A 147 -21.33 13.20 -19.37
N TRP A 148 -21.26 11.86 -19.47
CA TRP A 148 -21.29 11.02 -18.28
C TRP A 148 -20.13 11.36 -17.34
N LEU A 149 -18.92 11.51 -17.87
CA LEU A 149 -17.73 11.87 -17.11
C LEU A 149 -17.89 13.23 -16.40
N ASP A 150 -18.49 14.21 -17.07
CA ASP A 150 -18.60 15.58 -16.55
C ASP A 150 -19.72 15.74 -15.50
N TYR A 151 -20.78 14.96 -15.60
CA TYR A 151 -22.01 15.19 -14.81
C TYR A 151 -22.45 14.02 -13.94
N ASP A 152 -22.19 12.79 -14.36
CA ASP A 152 -22.75 11.59 -13.74
C ASP A 152 -21.68 10.73 -13.04
N ALA A 153 -20.41 10.91 -13.39
CA ALA A 153 -19.31 10.14 -12.80
C ALA A 153 -19.11 10.48 -11.32
N GLN A 154 -18.80 9.46 -10.54
CA GLN A 154 -18.50 9.63 -9.12
C GLN A 154 -17.19 10.41 -8.92
N PRO A 155 -17.01 11.09 -7.78
CA PRO A 155 -15.78 11.81 -7.46
C PRO A 155 -14.53 10.94 -7.61
N GLY A 156 -13.47 11.51 -8.19
CA GLY A 156 -12.21 10.83 -8.44
C GLY A 156 -12.09 10.14 -9.79
N CYS A 157 -13.16 10.18 -10.62
CA CYS A 157 -13.10 9.74 -12.02
C CYS A 157 -12.52 10.87 -12.87
N THR A 158 -11.54 10.55 -13.73
CA THR A 158 -10.89 11.51 -14.63
C THR A 158 -10.59 10.85 -15.98
N LEU A 159 -10.54 11.66 -17.05
CA LEU A 159 -10.04 11.22 -18.34
C LEU A 159 -8.51 11.19 -18.30
N ALA A 160 -7.93 10.01 -18.45
CA ALA A 160 -6.48 9.81 -18.44
C ALA A 160 -5.89 9.94 -19.86
N ASP A 161 -6.56 9.40 -20.87
CA ASP A 161 -6.10 9.43 -22.26
C ASP A 161 -7.27 9.34 -23.24
N THR A 162 -7.03 9.74 -24.50
CA THR A 162 -7.97 9.59 -25.61
C THR A 162 -7.22 9.28 -26.90
N ALA A 163 -7.59 8.20 -27.56
CA ALA A 163 -7.06 7.82 -28.87
C ALA A 163 -8.19 7.78 -29.92
N TYR A 164 -7.87 8.15 -31.13
CA TYR A 164 -8.80 8.16 -32.25
C TYR A 164 -8.30 7.24 -33.36
N GLY A 165 -9.13 6.28 -33.73
CA GLY A 165 -8.88 5.30 -34.79
C GLY A 165 -10.17 4.92 -35.50
N ALA A 166 -10.43 3.63 -35.67
CA ALA A 166 -11.74 3.16 -36.15
C ALA A 166 -12.87 3.53 -35.19
N LEU A 167 -12.57 3.60 -33.89
CA LEU A 167 -13.43 4.06 -32.81
C LEU A 167 -12.72 5.17 -32.04
N ALA A 168 -13.49 5.94 -31.28
CA ALA A 168 -12.96 6.80 -30.21
C ALA A 168 -12.73 5.94 -28.96
N THR A 169 -11.48 5.87 -28.48
CA THR A 169 -11.10 5.12 -27.29
C THR A 169 -10.70 6.08 -26.20
N LEU A 170 -11.41 6.04 -25.07
CA LEU A 170 -11.17 6.86 -23.90
C LEU A 170 -10.67 5.98 -22.77
N VAL A 171 -9.60 6.40 -22.10
CA VAL A 171 -9.08 5.74 -20.89
C VAL A 171 -9.49 6.58 -19.68
N LEU A 172 -10.33 6.02 -18.84
CA LEU A 172 -10.84 6.66 -17.63
C LEU A 172 -10.09 6.12 -16.43
N ARG A 173 -9.57 7.00 -15.57
CA ARG A 173 -8.94 6.65 -14.29
C ARG A 173 -9.90 6.99 -13.16
N MET A 174 -10.16 6.02 -12.30
CA MET A 174 -11.11 6.17 -11.18
C MET A 174 -10.74 5.26 -10.00
N PRO A 175 -11.30 5.48 -8.80
CA PRO A 175 -11.22 4.52 -7.71
C PRO A 175 -11.63 3.11 -8.17
N ALA A 176 -10.81 2.10 -7.84
CA ALA A 176 -11.03 0.73 -8.31
C ALA A 176 -12.40 0.17 -7.92
N THR A 177 -12.94 0.62 -6.80
CA THR A 177 -14.28 0.26 -6.33
C THR A 177 -15.42 0.78 -7.21
N GLN A 178 -15.14 1.72 -8.12
CA GLN A 178 -16.13 2.32 -9.01
C GLN A 178 -16.14 1.72 -10.42
N LEU A 179 -15.15 0.88 -10.77
CA LEU A 179 -14.96 0.37 -12.15
C LEU A 179 -16.17 -0.36 -12.70
N ASP A 180 -16.77 -1.27 -11.92
CA ASP A 180 -17.93 -2.05 -12.38
C ASP A 180 -19.16 -1.16 -12.56
N ALA A 181 -19.44 -0.28 -11.60
CA ALA A 181 -20.55 0.65 -11.68
C ALA A 181 -20.40 1.65 -12.85
N ALA A 182 -19.17 2.12 -13.11
CA ALA A 182 -18.87 2.98 -14.26
C ALA A 182 -19.06 2.26 -15.58
N ARG A 183 -18.64 1.00 -15.68
CA ARG A 183 -18.83 0.16 -16.86
C ARG A 183 -20.32 -0.01 -17.18
N ASP A 184 -21.15 -0.30 -16.18
CA ASP A 184 -22.58 -0.48 -16.36
C ASP A 184 -23.25 0.84 -16.75
N ALA A 185 -22.92 1.94 -16.09
CA ALA A 185 -23.47 3.27 -16.41
C ALA A 185 -23.09 3.73 -17.83
N LEU A 186 -21.85 3.48 -18.29
CA LEU A 186 -21.42 3.80 -19.65
C LEU A 186 -22.09 2.91 -20.69
N ARG A 187 -22.33 1.63 -20.37
CA ARG A 187 -23.10 0.73 -21.21
C ARG A 187 -24.52 1.26 -21.42
N ASP A 188 -25.19 1.70 -20.35
CA ASP A 188 -26.52 2.27 -20.42
C ASP A 188 -26.55 3.61 -21.17
N ALA A 189 -25.61 4.51 -20.90
CA ALA A 189 -25.49 5.82 -21.57
C ALA A 189 -25.31 5.69 -23.09
N THR A 190 -24.66 4.61 -23.55
CA THR A 190 -24.41 4.31 -24.95
C THR A 190 -25.41 3.31 -25.55
N HIS A 191 -26.47 2.95 -24.82
CA HIS A 191 -27.47 1.95 -25.22
C HIS A 191 -26.84 0.60 -25.64
N GLY A 192 -25.85 0.14 -24.86
CA GLY A 192 -25.15 -1.12 -25.08
C GLY A 192 -24.10 -1.13 -26.19
N ARG A 193 -23.81 0.03 -26.84
CA ARG A 193 -22.84 0.10 -27.94
C ARG A 193 -21.37 0.28 -27.50
N ALA A 194 -21.14 0.71 -26.27
CA ALA A 194 -19.78 0.81 -25.73
C ALA A 194 -19.12 -0.56 -25.67
N GLN A 195 -17.87 -0.61 -26.11
CA GLN A 195 -16.97 -1.76 -25.96
C GLN A 195 -15.97 -1.45 -24.86
N PHE A 196 -15.63 -2.48 -24.07
CA PHE A 196 -14.69 -2.37 -22.96
C PHE A 196 -13.55 -3.36 -23.20
N PRO A 197 -12.56 -2.99 -24.03
CA PRO A 197 -11.39 -3.83 -24.23
C PRO A 197 -10.67 -4.00 -22.89
N GLU A 198 -10.26 -5.23 -22.58
CA GLU A 198 -9.36 -5.47 -21.46
C GLU A 198 -8.04 -4.77 -21.78
N ALA A 199 -7.41 -4.17 -20.77
CA ALA A 199 -6.06 -3.65 -20.93
C ALA A 199 -5.17 -4.84 -21.35
N GLU A 200 -4.54 -4.75 -22.52
CA GLU A 200 -3.46 -5.68 -22.87
C GLU A 200 -2.39 -5.48 -21.77
N ASP A 201 -2.14 -6.52 -20.97
CA ASP A 201 -0.98 -6.54 -20.10
C ASP A 201 0.25 -6.39 -21.00
N GLU A 202 0.84 -5.21 -21.04
CA GLU A 202 2.15 -5.03 -21.64
C GLU A 202 3.13 -5.87 -20.84
N ASP A 203 3.32 -7.10 -21.34
CA ASP A 203 4.35 -8.04 -20.87
C ASP A 203 5.71 -7.35 -21.11
N HIS A 204 6.23 -6.74 -20.05
CA HIS A 204 7.58 -6.21 -20.05
C HIS A 204 8.53 -7.40 -19.94
N GLY A 205 8.91 -7.94 -21.13
CA GLY A 205 9.99 -8.89 -21.32
C GLY A 205 11.38 -8.33 -20.91
#